data_85376223e117ed594cdeb09e35b9541c
#
_entry.id   85376223e117ed594cdeb09e35b9541c
#
_cell.length_a   1.000
_cell.length_b   1.000
_cell.length_c   1.000
_cell.angle_alpha   90.00
_cell.angle_beta   90.00
_cell.angle_gamma   90.00
#
_symmetry.space_group_name_H-M   'P 1'
#
loop_
_entity.id
_entity.type
_entity.pdbx_description
1 polymer ?
#
loop_
_entity_poly.entity_id
_entity_poly.type
_entity_poly.pdbx_seq_one_letter_code
_entity_poly.pdbx_strand_id
1 'polypeptide(L)'
;MRIFLILILTILFIPLKSYASMDSGDTSWILTSTALVLFMTLPGLALFYGGLVRSRNVLSVLMQCISVACLMSILWVIAGYSIAFGDGLGFNSYWGGLTKSFLSGVDSMVLSGTIPESVFVSFQMTFAIITPGLIIGAFVERIRFSFVLIFTALWMLLCYAPVTHWVWGGGFLMDLGTVDLAGGLVVHETAGLAALVIACFLGSRKDSSKPPHNPAYVMIGACMLWVGWFGFNAGSQLAANGSAGTTLLVTHLSASAASLSWAGYEYFKYGKSSMVGLVTGTIAGLASITPASGSVTPIEAILIGTFAGIACQEMCSVVKNRFNIDDSLDVFAVHGFGGILGTLSIAVFGHAGWYEQVFGVLSVGIYTLVITTIIVIIVKAI
;
A
#
# COMPACT_ATOMS: atom_id res chain seq x y z
N MET A 1 -2.77 52.06 -37.92
CA MET A 1 -1.68 51.05 -37.98
C MET A 1 -1.10 50.68 -36.62
N ARG A 2 -0.72 51.60 -35.73
CA ARG A 2 -0.18 51.26 -34.37
C ARG A 2 -1.16 50.59 -33.44
N ILE A 3 -2.45 50.95 -33.46
CA ILE A 3 -3.49 50.32 -32.62
C ILE A 3 -3.78 48.88 -33.09
N PHE A 4 -3.72 48.61 -34.38
CA PHE A 4 -3.92 47.26 -34.95
C PHE A 4 -2.75 46.30 -34.60
N LEU A 5 -1.51 46.84 -34.53
CA LEU A 5 -0.33 46.07 -34.12
C LEU A 5 -0.38 45.71 -32.63
N ILE A 6 -0.88 46.61 -31.77
CA ILE A 6 -1.03 46.39 -30.33
C ILE A 6 -2.11 45.33 -30.08
N LEU A 7 -3.22 45.34 -30.81
CA LEU A 7 -4.28 44.29 -30.71
C LEU A 7 -3.78 42.92 -31.17
N ILE A 8 -2.97 42.84 -32.21
CA ILE A 8 -2.37 41.58 -32.68
C ILE A 8 -1.34 41.05 -31.66
N LEU A 9 -0.54 41.91 -31.04
CA LEU A 9 0.42 41.52 -30.00
C LEU A 9 -0.25 41.09 -28.70
N THR A 10 -1.40 41.64 -28.31
CA THR A 10 -2.15 41.19 -27.12
C THR A 10 -2.86 39.84 -27.33
N ILE A 11 -3.27 39.51 -28.56
CA ILE A 11 -3.85 38.20 -28.89
C ILE A 11 -2.77 37.10 -28.89
N LEU A 12 -1.50 37.41 -29.21
CA LEU A 12 -0.38 36.47 -29.18
C LEU A 12 0.11 36.10 -27.77
N PHE A 13 -0.31 36.85 -26.74
CA PHE A 13 0.04 36.60 -25.34
C PHE A 13 -1.12 36.07 -24.47
N ILE A 14 -2.22 35.62 -25.09
CA ILE A 14 -3.21 34.83 -24.31
C ILE A 14 -2.57 33.48 -24.09
N PRO A 15 -2.23 33.10 -22.83
CA PRO A 15 -1.75 31.76 -22.58
C PRO A 15 -2.86 30.80 -23.02
N LEU A 16 -2.63 30.04 -24.09
CA LEU A 16 -3.42 28.92 -24.46
C LEU A 16 -3.38 27.97 -23.23
N LYS A 17 -4.48 27.89 -22.49
CA LYS A 17 -4.63 26.84 -21.50
C LYS A 17 -4.47 25.52 -22.25
N SER A 18 -3.31 24.92 -22.12
CA SER A 18 -3.11 23.55 -22.57
C SER A 18 -4.05 22.69 -21.72
N TYR A 19 -5.17 22.30 -22.29
CA TYR A 19 -5.99 21.23 -21.69
C TYR A 19 -5.17 19.96 -21.79
N ALA A 20 -4.99 19.25 -20.68
CA ALA A 20 -4.39 17.93 -20.70
C ALA A 20 -5.16 17.08 -21.73
N SER A 21 -4.47 16.54 -22.72
CA SER A 21 -5.05 15.58 -23.66
C SER A 21 -4.83 14.17 -23.12
N MET A 22 -5.79 13.29 -23.38
CA MET A 22 -5.64 11.88 -23.06
C MET A 22 -4.39 11.32 -23.74
N ASP A 23 -3.52 10.69 -22.94
CA ASP A 23 -2.35 9.95 -23.43
C ASP A 23 -2.66 8.45 -23.46
N SER A 24 -2.51 7.83 -24.64
CA SER A 24 -2.81 6.40 -24.82
C SER A 24 -1.74 5.50 -24.21
N GLY A 25 -0.48 5.94 -24.15
CA GLY A 25 0.62 5.22 -23.51
C GLY A 25 0.43 5.16 -22.00
N ASP A 26 0.17 6.31 -21.38
CA ASP A 26 -0.13 6.41 -19.95
C ASP A 26 -1.38 5.58 -19.59
N THR A 27 -2.46 5.71 -20.37
CA THR A 27 -3.68 4.94 -20.18
C THR A 27 -3.43 3.43 -20.26
N SER A 28 -2.69 2.97 -21.26
CA SER A 28 -2.34 1.55 -21.44
C SER A 28 -1.49 1.04 -20.29
N TRP A 29 -0.52 1.84 -19.82
CA TRP A 29 0.32 1.48 -18.68
C TRP A 29 -0.51 1.33 -17.39
N ILE A 30 -1.43 2.25 -17.12
CA ILE A 30 -2.24 2.19 -15.89
C ILE A 30 -3.28 1.07 -15.95
N LEU A 31 -3.87 0.76 -17.11
CA LEU A 31 -4.71 -0.44 -17.29
C LEU A 31 -3.90 -1.72 -17.00
N THR A 32 -2.68 -1.82 -17.53
CA THR A 32 -1.78 -2.95 -17.26
C THR A 32 -1.40 -3.03 -15.78
N SER A 33 -1.05 -1.89 -15.17
CA SER A 33 -0.71 -1.81 -13.74
C SER A 33 -1.89 -2.20 -12.85
N THR A 34 -3.12 -1.83 -13.21
CA THR A 34 -4.34 -2.27 -12.53
C THR A 34 -4.47 -3.79 -12.53
N ALA A 35 -4.27 -4.42 -13.69
CA ALA A 35 -4.31 -5.89 -13.80
C ALA A 35 -3.19 -6.55 -12.97
N LEU A 36 -1.97 -5.99 -12.97
CA LEU A 36 -0.84 -6.48 -12.18
C LEU A 36 -1.10 -6.40 -10.67
N VAL A 37 -1.68 -5.30 -10.18
CA VAL A 37 -2.00 -5.15 -8.75
C VAL A 37 -3.17 -6.04 -8.32
N LEU A 38 -4.17 -6.25 -9.16
CA LEU A 38 -5.20 -7.27 -8.89
C LEU A 38 -4.62 -8.68 -8.89
N PHE A 39 -3.72 -8.99 -9.81
CA PHE A 39 -3.02 -10.28 -9.85
C PHE A 39 -2.19 -10.53 -8.59
N MET A 40 -1.47 -9.52 -8.08
CA MET A 40 -0.75 -9.70 -6.83
C MET A 40 -1.68 -9.94 -5.64
N THR A 41 -2.90 -9.39 -5.65
CA THR A 41 -3.85 -9.51 -4.55
C THR A 41 -4.64 -10.81 -4.62
N LEU A 42 -5.28 -11.10 -5.74
CA LEU A 42 -6.19 -12.24 -5.85
C LEU A 42 -5.47 -13.60 -5.78
N PRO A 43 -4.53 -13.94 -6.68
CA PRO A 43 -3.77 -15.17 -6.51
C PRO A 43 -2.53 -14.98 -5.63
N GLY A 44 -1.80 -13.87 -5.72
CA GLY A 44 -0.50 -13.70 -5.07
C GLY A 44 -0.60 -13.71 -3.54
N LEU A 45 -1.33 -12.76 -2.96
CA LEU A 45 -1.52 -12.65 -1.51
C LEU A 45 -2.24 -13.88 -0.95
N ALA A 46 -3.26 -14.36 -1.65
CA ALA A 46 -4.03 -15.53 -1.23
C ALA A 46 -3.14 -16.80 -1.13
N LEU A 47 -2.27 -17.05 -2.13
CA LEU A 47 -1.32 -18.17 -2.08
C LEU A 47 -0.20 -17.95 -1.06
N PHE A 48 0.34 -16.75 -0.95
CA PHE A 48 1.36 -16.42 0.04
C PHE A 48 0.86 -16.70 1.45
N TYR A 49 -0.30 -16.16 1.83
CA TYR A 49 -0.91 -16.41 3.13
C TYR A 49 -1.41 -17.84 3.27
N GLY A 50 -2.04 -18.38 2.23
CA GLY A 50 -2.54 -19.75 2.19
C GLY A 50 -1.44 -20.80 2.45
N GLY A 51 -0.23 -20.57 1.93
CA GLY A 51 0.92 -21.44 2.18
C GLY A 51 1.48 -21.37 3.61
N LEU A 52 1.36 -20.20 4.26
CA LEU A 52 1.87 -19.95 5.61
C LEU A 52 0.99 -20.52 6.71
N VAL A 53 -0.34 -20.60 6.49
CA VAL A 53 -1.28 -21.13 7.50
C VAL A 53 -1.30 -22.66 7.52
N ARG A 54 -1.98 -23.26 8.51
CA ARG A 54 -2.21 -24.71 8.56
C ARG A 54 -3.10 -25.17 7.41
N SER A 55 -2.89 -26.37 6.89
CA SER A 55 -3.62 -26.93 5.74
C SER A 55 -5.15 -26.82 5.86
N ARG A 56 -5.70 -27.07 7.04
CA ARG A 56 -7.15 -26.97 7.32
C ARG A 56 -7.72 -25.56 7.19
N ASN A 57 -6.88 -24.52 7.23
CA ASN A 57 -7.29 -23.12 7.21
C ASN A 57 -7.05 -22.44 5.84
N VAL A 58 -6.46 -23.14 4.88
CA VAL A 58 -6.14 -22.58 3.54
C VAL A 58 -7.39 -22.04 2.87
N LEU A 59 -8.45 -22.85 2.76
CA LEU A 59 -9.69 -22.40 2.10
C LEU A 59 -10.34 -21.21 2.81
N SER A 60 -10.22 -21.14 4.14
CA SER A 60 -10.72 -19.97 4.90
C SER A 60 -9.97 -18.71 4.54
N VAL A 61 -8.64 -18.76 4.40
CA VAL A 61 -7.81 -17.60 4.02
C VAL A 61 -8.10 -17.17 2.58
N LEU A 62 -8.17 -18.12 1.66
CA LEU A 62 -8.52 -17.83 0.26
C LEU A 62 -9.90 -17.15 0.16
N MET A 63 -10.89 -17.69 0.90
CA MET A 63 -12.23 -17.11 0.98
C MET A 63 -12.22 -15.69 1.52
N GLN A 64 -11.45 -15.42 2.59
CA GLN A 64 -11.30 -14.08 3.16
C GLN A 64 -10.69 -13.11 2.15
N CYS A 65 -9.59 -13.47 1.48
CA CYS A 65 -8.93 -12.62 0.50
C CYS A 65 -9.88 -12.23 -0.66
N ILE A 66 -10.56 -13.22 -1.25
CA ILE A 66 -11.50 -12.97 -2.37
C ILE A 66 -12.70 -12.15 -1.90
N SER A 67 -13.29 -12.48 -0.74
CA SER A 67 -14.47 -11.77 -0.24
C SER A 67 -14.16 -10.33 0.12
N VAL A 68 -12.99 -10.06 0.72
CA VAL A 68 -12.51 -8.70 1.00
C VAL A 68 -12.32 -7.96 -0.32
N ALA A 69 -11.69 -8.58 -1.32
CA ALA A 69 -11.53 -7.93 -2.63
C ALA A 69 -12.86 -7.52 -3.27
N CYS A 70 -13.85 -8.42 -3.27
CA CYS A 70 -15.18 -8.11 -3.80
C CYS A 70 -15.87 -6.99 -2.99
N LEU A 71 -15.82 -7.08 -1.67
CA LEU A 71 -16.48 -6.09 -0.80
C LEU A 71 -15.85 -4.70 -0.95
N MET A 72 -14.52 -4.63 -0.94
CA MET A 72 -13.81 -3.35 -1.10
C MET A 72 -14.08 -2.72 -2.46
N SER A 73 -14.17 -3.51 -3.54
CA SER A 73 -14.51 -3.00 -4.88
C SER A 73 -15.87 -2.30 -4.89
N ILE A 74 -16.88 -2.88 -4.26
CA ILE A 74 -18.22 -2.30 -4.19
C ILE A 74 -18.22 -1.04 -3.30
N LEU A 75 -17.62 -1.12 -2.12
CA LEU A 75 -17.57 0.03 -1.19
C LEU A 75 -16.73 1.18 -1.75
N TRP A 76 -15.70 0.89 -2.56
CA TRP A 76 -14.91 1.91 -3.25
C TRP A 76 -15.77 2.73 -4.19
N VAL A 77 -16.62 2.09 -4.98
CA VAL A 77 -17.59 2.76 -5.88
C VAL A 77 -18.65 3.51 -5.09
N ILE A 78 -19.18 2.92 -4.02
CA ILE A 78 -20.27 3.55 -3.24
C ILE A 78 -19.81 4.85 -2.58
N ALA A 79 -18.64 4.85 -1.89
CA ALA A 79 -18.19 5.99 -1.12
C ALA A 79 -16.66 6.15 -1.04
N GLY A 80 -15.90 5.04 -1.06
CA GLY A 80 -14.45 5.05 -0.79
C GLY A 80 -13.70 6.00 -1.72
N TYR A 81 -13.97 5.95 -3.03
CA TYR A 81 -13.37 6.85 -4.00
C TYR A 81 -13.67 8.31 -3.71
N SER A 82 -14.91 8.62 -3.37
CA SER A 82 -15.32 9.99 -3.02
C SER A 82 -14.60 10.51 -1.79
N ILE A 83 -14.50 9.69 -0.73
CA ILE A 83 -13.81 10.08 0.51
C ILE A 83 -12.31 10.31 0.24
N ALA A 84 -11.71 9.51 -0.63
CA ALA A 84 -10.28 9.59 -0.95
C ALA A 84 -9.94 10.72 -1.94
N PHE A 85 -10.72 10.90 -3.00
CA PHE A 85 -10.38 11.76 -4.15
C PHE A 85 -11.49 12.75 -4.56
N GLY A 86 -12.51 12.91 -3.73
CA GLY A 86 -13.51 13.95 -3.89
C GLY A 86 -13.07 15.31 -3.34
N ASP A 87 -13.98 16.27 -3.37
CA ASP A 87 -13.80 17.59 -2.77
C ASP A 87 -14.63 17.67 -1.46
N GLY A 88 -13.93 17.79 -0.35
CA GLY A 88 -14.51 17.93 0.99
C GLY A 88 -14.98 19.32 1.35
N LEU A 89 -14.93 20.26 0.40
CA LEU A 89 -15.26 21.67 0.62
C LEU A 89 -14.49 22.25 1.83
N GLY A 90 -15.15 22.81 2.81
CA GLY A 90 -14.53 23.37 4.03
C GLY A 90 -13.76 22.35 4.89
N PHE A 91 -13.92 21.05 4.67
CA PHE A 91 -13.21 19.96 5.36
C PHE A 91 -12.20 19.24 4.46
N ASN A 92 -11.88 19.79 3.28
CA ASN A 92 -11.01 19.14 2.30
C ASN A 92 -9.61 18.79 2.85
N SER A 93 -9.10 19.47 3.85
CA SER A 93 -7.83 19.08 4.50
C SER A 93 -7.87 17.69 5.13
N TYR A 94 -9.06 17.16 5.45
CA TYR A 94 -9.23 15.91 6.22
C TYR A 94 -9.99 14.81 5.49
N TRP A 95 -10.85 15.12 4.53
CA TRP A 95 -11.59 14.13 3.76
C TRP A 95 -12.19 14.72 2.48
N GLY A 96 -12.33 13.90 1.42
CA GLY A 96 -12.84 14.31 0.10
C GLY A 96 -14.36 14.40 -0.02
N GLY A 97 -15.10 14.23 1.08
CA GLY A 97 -16.58 14.33 1.04
C GLY A 97 -17.26 13.18 0.30
N LEU A 98 -18.51 13.41 -0.10
CA LEU A 98 -19.35 12.40 -0.75
C LEU A 98 -19.86 12.82 -2.15
N THR A 99 -19.28 13.87 -2.73
CA THR A 99 -19.74 14.44 -4.02
C THR A 99 -19.53 13.49 -5.20
N LYS A 100 -18.53 12.60 -5.11
CA LYS A 100 -18.23 11.57 -6.12
C LYS A 100 -18.76 10.17 -5.74
N SER A 101 -19.66 10.05 -4.75
CA SER A 101 -20.27 8.77 -4.39
C SER A 101 -20.96 8.14 -5.59
N PHE A 102 -20.91 6.81 -5.70
CA PHE A 102 -21.36 6.04 -6.86
C PHE A 102 -20.69 6.48 -8.17
N LEU A 103 -19.46 7.04 -8.08
CA LEU A 103 -18.70 7.60 -9.20
C LEU A 103 -19.44 8.71 -9.95
N SER A 104 -20.24 9.50 -9.23
CA SER A 104 -20.95 10.64 -9.81
C SER A 104 -19.96 11.59 -10.48
N GLY A 105 -20.22 11.95 -11.75
CA GLY A 105 -19.37 12.82 -12.55
C GLY A 105 -18.12 12.16 -13.14
N VAL A 106 -17.92 10.86 -12.91
CA VAL A 106 -16.83 10.09 -13.55
C VAL A 106 -17.36 9.48 -14.84
N ASP A 107 -16.87 9.97 -15.96
CA ASP A 107 -17.17 9.41 -17.29
C ASP A 107 -15.90 9.18 -18.11
N SER A 108 -16.02 8.68 -19.32
CA SER A 108 -14.88 8.33 -20.18
C SER A 108 -14.09 9.55 -20.70
N MET A 109 -14.64 10.75 -20.58
CA MET A 109 -14.03 12.00 -21.09
C MET A 109 -13.40 12.84 -19.98
N VAL A 110 -13.75 12.59 -18.72
CA VAL A 110 -13.14 13.24 -17.58
C VAL A 110 -11.74 12.66 -17.34
N LEU A 111 -10.75 13.54 -17.23
CA LEU A 111 -9.35 13.15 -17.06
C LEU A 111 -8.88 13.37 -15.61
N SER A 112 -8.03 12.45 -15.15
CA SER A 112 -7.15 12.63 -14.00
C SER A 112 -5.72 12.69 -14.54
N GLY A 113 -5.14 13.88 -14.60
CA GLY A 113 -3.88 14.09 -15.32
C GLY A 113 -4.03 13.81 -16.82
N THR A 114 -3.27 12.84 -17.35
CA THR A 114 -3.26 12.42 -18.74
C THR A 114 -4.11 11.18 -19.03
N ILE A 115 -4.72 10.58 -18.00
CA ILE A 115 -5.51 9.34 -18.13
C ILE A 115 -7.00 9.58 -17.85
N PRO A 116 -7.92 8.77 -18.40
CA PRO A 116 -9.33 8.82 -18.02
C PRO A 116 -9.51 8.62 -16.50
N GLU A 117 -10.37 9.41 -15.87
CA GLU A 117 -10.63 9.27 -14.43
C GLU A 117 -11.13 7.87 -14.07
N SER A 118 -11.88 7.21 -14.94
CA SER A 118 -12.31 5.83 -14.74
C SER A 118 -11.15 4.83 -14.64
N VAL A 119 -10.04 5.07 -15.35
CA VAL A 119 -8.80 4.28 -15.26
C VAL A 119 -8.09 4.55 -13.94
N PHE A 120 -8.03 5.82 -13.52
CA PHE A 120 -7.50 6.20 -12.20
C PHE A 120 -8.31 5.58 -11.06
N VAL A 121 -9.65 5.64 -11.11
CA VAL A 121 -10.56 4.97 -10.15
C VAL A 121 -10.23 3.49 -10.04
N SER A 122 -10.10 2.80 -11.18
CA SER A 122 -9.82 1.36 -11.24
C SER A 122 -8.46 1.01 -10.65
N PHE A 123 -7.44 1.82 -10.93
CA PHE A 123 -6.10 1.65 -10.38
C PHE A 123 -6.09 1.87 -8.85
N GLN A 124 -6.65 2.96 -8.38
CA GLN A 124 -6.72 3.28 -6.95
C GLN A 124 -7.61 2.28 -6.16
N MET A 125 -8.64 1.71 -6.80
CA MET A 125 -9.43 0.63 -6.21
C MET A 125 -8.59 -0.58 -5.83
N THR A 126 -7.55 -0.91 -6.60
CA THR A 126 -6.68 -2.05 -6.29
C THR A 126 -5.92 -1.87 -4.99
N PHE A 127 -5.56 -0.63 -4.64
CA PHE A 127 -4.94 -0.29 -3.36
C PHE A 127 -5.94 -0.37 -2.19
N ALA A 128 -7.18 0.09 -2.40
CA ALA A 128 -8.26 -0.07 -1.43
C ALA A 128 -8.62 -1.54 -1.17
N ILE A 129 -8.35 -2.43 -2.12
CA ILE A 129 -8.53 -3.87 -2.00
C ILE A 129 -7.38 -4.51 -1.20
N ILE A 130 -6.13 -4.25 -1.60
CA ILE A 130 -4.99 -4.96 -1.02
C ILE A 130 -4.72 -4.53 0.42
N THR A 131 -4.92 -3.26 0.76
CA THR A 131 -4.59 -2.75 2.08
C THR A 131 -5.32 -3.48 3.21
N PRO A 132 -6.67 -3.60 3.24
CA PRO A 132 -7.33 -4.45 4.23
C PRO A 132 -7.05 -5.95 4.00
N GLY A 133 -6.70 -6.37 2.79
CA GLY A 133 -6.24 -7.72 2.48
C GLY A 133 -4.98 -8.09 3.27
N LEU A 134 -4.03 -7.17 3.42
CA LEU A 134 -2.82 -7.39 4.22
C LEU A 134 -3.12 -7.64 5.70
N ILE A 135 -4.11 -6.96 6.28
CA ILE A 135 -4.48 -7.08 7.68
C ILE A 135 -4.92 -8.52 8.02
N ILE A 136 -5.47 -9.25 7.05
CA ILE A 136 -5.89 -10.66 7.20
C ILE A 136 -4.76 -11.50 7.80
N GLY A 137 -3.51 -11.26 7.41
CA GLY A 137 -2.33 -11.98 7.89
C GLY A 137 -2.17 -12.00 9.41
N ALA A 138 -2.61 -10.95 10.12
CA ALA A 138 -2.45 -10.85 11.57
C ALA A 138 -3.43 -11.72 12.34
N PHE A 139 -4.59 -12.02 11.79
CA PHE A 139 -5.68 -12.70 12.50
C PHE A 139 -6.10 -14.04 11.89
N VAL A 140 -5.40 -14.52 10.88
CA VAL A 140 -5.66 -15.85 10.31
C VAL A 140 -5.78 -16.92 11.40
N GLU A 141 -6.65 -17.90 11.15
CA GLU A 141 -6.91 -19.04 12.05
C GLU A 141 -7.68 -18.74 13.36
N ARG A 142 -8.00 -17.47 13.68
CA ARG A 142 -8.52 -17.06 15.01
C ARG A 142 -9.82 -16.27 14.98
N ILE A 143 -10.33 -15.91 13.79
CA ILE A 143 -11.41 -14.94 13.69
C ILE A 143 -12.59 -15.48 12.89
N ARG A 144 -13.79 -15.01 13.21
CA ARG A 144 -15.00 -15.35 12.46
C ARG A 144 -15.00 -14.60 11.13
N PHE A 145 -15.50 -15.22 10.07
CA PHE A 145 -15.59 -14.64 8.74
C PHE A 145 -16.43 -13.35 8.72
N SER A 146 -17.55 -13.31 9.46
CA SER A 146 -18.37 -12.10 9.58
C SER A 146 -17.62 -10.91 10.17
N PHE A 147 -16.76 -11.13 11.17
CA PHE A 147 -15.90 -10.09 11.72
C PHE A 147 -14.98 -9.50 10.62
N VAL A 148 -14.36 -10.36 9.81
CA VAL A 148 -13.46 -9.92 8.74
C VAL A 148 -14.18 -8.94 7.81
N LEU A 149 -15.39 -9.30 7.35
CA LEU A 149 -16.14 -8.47 6.42
C LEU A 149 -16.58 -7.14 7.03
N ILE A 150 -17.15 -7.16 8.23
CA ILE A 150 -17.62 -5.94 8.91
C ILE A 150 -16.43 -5.03 9.26
N PHE A 151 -15.37 -5.61 9.82
CA PHE A 151 -14.17 -4.87 10.18
C PHE A 151 -13.53 -4.20 8.96
N THR A 152 -13.27 -4.95 7.90
CA THR A 152 -12.60 -4.42 6.70
C THR A 152 -13.45 -3.36 5.99
N ALA A 153 -14.78 -3.52 5.99
CA ALA A 153 -15.70 -2.52 5.43
C ALA A 153 -15.62 -1.17 6.17
N LEU A 154 -15.74 -1.21 7.50
CA LEU A 154 -15.63 -0.01 8.33
C LEU A 154 -14.22 0.59 8.26
N TRP A 155 -13.20 -0.25 8.30
CA TRP A 155 -11.81 0.19 8.29
C TRP A 155 -11.42 0.86 6.97
N MET A 156 -11.86 0.33 5.83
CA MET A 156 -11.61 0.95 4.53
C MET A 156 -12.24 2.34 4.45
N LEU A 157 -13.47 2.51 4.91
CA LEU A 157 -14.19 3.80 4.85
C LEU A 157 -13.70 4.81 5.89
N LEU A 158 -13.34 4.35 7.11
CA LEU A 158 -13.04 5.23 8.24
C LEU A 158 -11.54 5.39 8.51
N CYS A 159 -10.67 4.53 7.95
CA CYS A 159 -9.24 4.62 8.13
C CYS A 159 -8.53 4.80 6.79
N TYR A 160 -8.64 3.82 5.88
CA TYR A 160 -7.90 3.83 4.62
C TYR A 160 -8.25 5.04 3.73
N ALA A 161 -9.52 5.25 3.43
CA ALA A 161 -9.94 6.31 2.51
C ALA A 161 -9.61 7.73 3.01
N PRO A 162 -9.81 8.09 4.31
CA PRO A 162 -9.33 9.36 4.83
C PRO A 162 -7.82 9.52 4.76
N VAL A 163 -7.03 8.50 5.13
CA VAL A 163 -5.55 8.57 5.02
C VAL A 163 -5.11 8.70 3.56
N THR A 164 -5.77 8.02 2.63
CA THR A 164 -5.54 8.18 1.20
C THR A 164 -5.78 9.63 0.76
N HIS A 165 -6.85 10.25 1.26
CA HIS A 165 -7.13 11.66 1.00
C HIS A 165 -6.03 12.58 1.52
N TRP A 166 -5.56 12.36 2.74
CA TRP A 166 -4.51 13.18 3.37
C TRP A 166 -3.23 13.20 2.54
N VAL A 167 -2.84 12.05 1.98
CA VAL A 167 -1.54 11.86 1.32
C VAL A 167 -1.62 12.08 -0.19
N TRP A 168 -2.74 11.68 -0.84
CA TRP A 168 -2.86 11.66 -2.31
C TRP A 168 -4.06 12.44 -2.84
N GLY A 169 -5.04 12.73 -1.99
CA GLY A 169 -6.34 13.31 -2.42
C GLY A 169 -6.46 14.82 -2.24
N GLY A 170 -5.39 15.54 -1.95
CA GLY A 170 -5.43 16.99 -1.70
C GLY A 170 -5.68 17.34 -0.23
N GLY A 171 -5.38 16.44 0.71
CA GLY A 171 -5.47 16.69 2.15
C GLY A 171 -4.18 17.29 2.74
N PHE A 172 -4.19 17.50 4.06
CA PHE A 172 -3.16 18.28 4.77
C PHE A 172 -1.73 17.72 4.68
N LEU A 173 -1.55 16.41 4.52
CA LEU A 173 -0.21 15.81 4.38
C LEU A 173 0.36 16.07 2.99
N MET A 174 -0.49 16.06 1.95
CA MET A 174 -0.10 16.44 0.60
C MET A 174 0.31 17.93 0.56
N ASP A 175 -0.49 18.80 1.18
CA ASP A 175 -0.20 20.23 1.28
C ASP A 175 1.08 20.52 2.08
N LEU A 176 1.37 19.70 3.09
CA LEU A 176 2.60 19.78 3.86
C LEU A 176 3.85 19.38 3.05
N GLY A 177 3.68 18.58 1.98
CA GLY A 177 4.78 18.06 1.18
C GLY A 177 5.31 16.70 1.67
N THR A 178 4.50 15.94 2.43
CA THR A 178 4.83 14.55 2.77
C THR A 178 4.90 13.70 1.51
N VAL A 179 6.01 12.99 1.31
CA VAL A 179 6.26 12.16 0.13
C VAL A 179 5.95 10.71 0.44
N ASP A 180 5.02 10.13 -0.31
CA ASP A 180 4.70 8.70 -0.32
C ASP A 180 4.18 8.34 -1.72
N LEU A 181 5.06 7.80 -2.59
CA LEU A 181 4.70 7.54 -3.98
C LEU A 181 3.57 6.53 -4.11
N ALA A 182 3.71 5.39 -3.43
CA ALA A 182 2.85 4.23 -3.69
C ALA A 182 2.26 3.57 -2.44
N GLY A 183 2.41 4.18 -1.24
CA GLY A 183 1.69 3.72 -0.06
C GLY A 183 2.54 3.16 1.08
N GLY A 184 3.72 3.73 1.33
CA GLY A 184 4.44 3.45 2.56
C GLY A 184 3.63 3.80 3.80
N LEU A 185 3.00 4.98 3.79
CA LEU A 185 2.04 5.44 4.79
C LEU A 185 0.65 4.85 4.54
N VAL A 186 0.10 5.11 3.35
CA VAL A 186 -1.30 4.84 3.01
C VAL A 186 -1.63 3.35 3.06
N VAL A 187 -0.71 2.47 2.67
CA VAL A 187 -0.94 1.02 2.59
C VAL A 187 -0.21 0.28 3.71
N HIS A 188 1.12 0.43 3.77
CA HIS A 188 1.93 -0.47 4.60
C HIS A 188 1.89 -0.10 6.08
N GLU A 189 2.03 1.16 6.42
CA GLU A 189 1.95 1.62 7.80
C GLU A 189 0.54 1.39 8.36
N THR A 190 -0.50 1.80 7.62
CA THR A 190 -1.89 1.62 8.06
C THR A 190 -2.24 0.15 8.26
N ALA A 191 -1.94 -0.72 7.27
CA ALA A 191 -2.21 -2.16 7.39
C ALA A 191 -1.42 -2.81 8.52
N GLY A 192 -0.13 -2.47 8.66
CA GLY A 192 0.72 -3.04 9.69
C GLY A 192 0.30 -2.64 11.11
N LEU A 193 -0.01 -1.37 11.35
CA LEU A 193 -0.50 -0.91 12.64
C LEU A 193 -1.88 -1.45 12.98
N ALA A 194 -2.78 -1.54 11.99
CA ALA A 194 -4.08 -2.19 12.19
C ALA A 194 -3.93 -3.68 12.55
N ALA A 195 -3.00 -4.38 11.88
CA ALA A 195 -2.65 -5.75 12.17
C ALA A 195 -2.16 -5.93 13.61
N LEU A 196 -1.27 -5.04 14.06
CA LEU A 196 -0.74 -5.04 15.42
C LEU A 196 -1.85 -4.86 16.47
N VAL A 197 -2.74 -3.89 16.27
CA VAL A 197 -3.90 -3.65 17.15
C VAL A 197 -4.75 -4.91 17.26
N ILE A 198 -5.12 -5.52 16.13
CA ILE A 198 -5.97 -6.72 16.14
C ILE A 198 -5.25 -7.89 16.80
N ALA A 199 -3.96 -8.09 16.52
CA ALA A 199 -3.16 -9.15 17.16
C ALA A 199 -3.14 -8.98 18.69
N CYS A 200 -3.01 -7.76 19.21
CA CYS A 200 -3.09 -7.47 20.65
C CYS A 200 -4.47 -7.82 21.23
N PHE A 201 -5.56 -7.49 20.53
CA PHE A 201 -6.91 -7.80 20.99
C PHE A 201 -7.24 -9.31 21.01
N LEU A 202 -6.66 -10.06 20.08
CA LEU A 202 -6.91 -11.51 19.95
C LEU A 202 -6.04 -12.35 20.88
N GLY A 203 -4.89 -11.83 21.31
CA GLY A 203 -3.90 -12.59 22.09
C GLY A 203 -3.21 -13.69 21.27
N SER A 204 -2.47 -14.57 21.92
CA SER A 204 -1.68 -15.61 21.27
C SER A 204 -2.52 -16.82 20.85
N ARG A 205 -2.15 -17.44 19.72
CA ARG A 205 -2.71 -18.72 19.27
C ARG A 205 -2.31 -19.84 20.21
N LYS A 206 -3.20 -20.81 20.40
CA LYS A 206 -2.93 -22.00 21.24
C LYS A 206 -1.81 -22.89 20.70
N ASP A 207 -1.49 -22.78 19.42
CA ASP A 207 -0.54 -23.66 18.71
C ASP A 207 0.15 -22.84 17.60
N SER A 208 1.03 -21.92 18.00
CA SER A 208 1.75 -21.02 17.10
C SER A 208 3.05 -21.61 16.54
N SER A 209 3.48 -22.78 17.05
CA SER A 209 4.80 -23.36 16.74
C SER A 209 4.86 -24.18 15.46
N LYS A 210 3.73 -24.38 14.76
CA LYS A 210 3.71 -25.20 13.55
C LYS A 210 4.28 -24.46 12.35
N PRO A 211 5.16 -25.13 11.58
CA PRO A 211 5.71 -24.53 10.37
C PRO A 211 4.64 -24.32 9.28
N PRO A 212 4.90 -23.46 8.28
CA PRO A 212 4.07 -23.32 7.08
C PRO A 212 3.76 -24.70 6.46
N HIS A 213 2.48 -24.94 6.09
CA HIS A 213 2.12 -26.25 5.56
C HIS A 213 2.57 -26.45 4.12
N ASN A 214 2.68 -25.38 3.33
CA ASN A 214 3.06 -25.46 1.93
C ASN A 214 4.02 -24.33 1.52
N PRO A 215 5.33 -24.51 1.76
CA PRO A 215 6.33 -23.53 1.38
C PRO A 215 6.37 -23.21 -0.13
N ALA A 216 5.99 -24.16 -1.00
CA ALA A 216 5.92 -23.90 -2.44
C ALA A 216 4.82 -22.86 -2.78
N TYR A 217 3.67 -22.91 -2.12
CA TYR A 217 2.63 -21.88 -2.27
C TYR A 217 3.10 -20.52 -1.76
N VAL A 218 3.86 -20.50 -0.66
CA VAL A 218 4.46 -19.25 -0.15
C VAL A 218 5.38 -18.63 -1.19
N MET A 219 6.26 -19.43 -1.79
CA MET A 219 7.18 -18.95 -2.83
C MET A 219 6.44 -18.45 -4.07
N ILE A 220 5.50 -19.24 -4.60
CA ILE A 220 4.73 -18.86 -5.80
C ILE A 220 3.95 -17.56 -5.53
N GLY A 221 3.27 -17.47 -4.38
CA GLY A 221 2.55 -16.27 -3.97
C GLY A 221 3.45 -15.05 -3.84
N ALA A 222 4.62 -15.19 -3.22
CA ALA A 222 5.60 -14.12 -3.11
C ALA A 222 6.13 -13.65 -4.47
N CYS A 223 6.36 -14.57 -5.42
CA CYS A 223 6.77 -14.21 -6.78
C CYS A 223 5.64 -13.45 -7.53
N MET A 224 4.38 -13.85 -7.34
CA MET A 224 3.23 -13.13 -7.89
C MET A 224 3.08 -11.73 -7.28
N LEU A 225 3.33 -11.60 -5.97
CA LEU A 225 3.39 -10.30 -5.28
C LEU A 225 4.50 -9.44 -5.88
N TRP A 226 5.69 -9.97 -6.09
CA TRP A 226 6.82 -9.24 -6.65
C TRP A 226 6.52 -8.68 -8.05
N VAL A 227 6.05 -9.52 -8.95
CA VAL A 227 5.71 -9.09 -10.32
C VAL A 227 4.59 -8.04 -10.30
N GLY A 228 3.55 -8.25 -9.49
CA GLY A 228 2.46 -7.27 -9.35
C GLY A 228 2.91 -5.94 -8.76
N TRP A 229 4.00 -5.96 -7.94
CA TRP A 229 4.55 -4.73 -7.35
C TRP A 229 5.19 -3.79 -8.36
N PHE A 230 5.51 -4.27 -9.56
CA PHE A 230 5.91 -3.38 -10.66
C PHE A 230 4.75 -2.47 -11.08
N GLY A 231 3.54 -3.01 -11.19
CA GLY A 231 2.34 -2.20 -11.38
C GLY A 231 2.01 -1.32 -10.17
N PHE A 232 2.23 -1.84 -8.96
CA PHE A 232 1.98 -1.12 -7.72
C PHE A 232 2.83 0.16 -7.61
N ASN A 233 4.15 0.05 -7.74
CA ASN A 233 5.06 1.18 -7.61
C ASN A 233 5.19 2.00 -8.89
N ALA A 234 5.56 1.37 -10.02
CA ALA A 234 5.76 2.11 -11.26
C ALA A 234 4.45 2.58 -11.90
N GLY A 235 3.32 1.90 -11.63
CA GLY A 235 1.99 2.41 -11.95
C GLY A 235 1.63 3.67 -11.19
N SER A 236 2.11 3.85 -9.96
CA SER A 236 1.87 5.07 -9.16
C SER A 236 2.54 6.33 -9.71
N GLN A 237 3.42 6.20 -10.72
CA GLN A 237 3.89 7.35 -11.50
C GLN A 237 2.79 7.94 -12.41
N LEU A 238 1.69 7.23 -12.62
CA LEU A 238 0.55 7.59 -13.46
C LEU A 238 0.93 7.95 -14.91
N ALA A 239 2.12 7.56 -15.37
CA ALA A 239 2.65 7.84 -16.70
C ALA A 239 3.61 6.73 -17.18
N ALA A 240 3.64 6.49 -18.48
CA ALA A 240 4.55 5.57 -19.17
C ALA A 240 5.82 6.29 -19.62
N ASN A 241 6.66 6.69 -18.68
CA ASN A 241 7.84 7.52 -18.94
C ASN A 241 9.11 6.98 -18.26
N GLY A 242 10.22 7.74 -18.36
CA GLY A 242 11.50 7.37 -17.74
C GLY A 242 11.42 7.22 -16.22
N SER A 243 10.57 7.99 -15.53
CA SER A 243 10.37 7.86 -14.09
C SER A 243 9.72 6.54 -13.73
N ALA A 244 8.71 6.08 -14.48
CA ALA A 244 8.12 4.77 -14.30
C ALA A 244 9.14 3.65 -14.51
N GLY A 245 10.01 3.77 -15.52
CA GLY A 245 11.11 2.83 -15.76
C GLY A 245 12.10 2.77 -14.61
N THR A 246 12.51 3.92 -14.07
CA THR A 246 13.40 3.99 -12.89
C THR A 246 12.71 3.41 -11.66
N THR A 247 11.44 3.74 -11.40
CA THR A 247 10.66 3.22 -10.29
C THR A 247 10.55 1.70 -10.32
N LEU A 248 10.35 1.10 -11.51
CA LEU A 248 10.36 -0.35 -11.68
C LEU A 248 11.73 -0.95 -11.33
N LEU A 249 12.81 -0.36 -11.82
CA LEU A 249 14.17 -0.82 -11.56
C LEU A 249 14.51 -0.79 -10.07
N VAL A 250 14.28 0.33 -9.38
CA VAL A 250 14.60 0.46 -7.95
C VAL A 250 13.73 -0.45 -7.09
N THR A 251 12.48 -0.69 -7.48
CA THR A 251 11.59 -1.66 -6.83
C THR A 251 12.19 -3.06 -6.91
N HIS A 252 12.66 -3.49 -8.08
CA HIS A 252 13.29 -4.79 -8.27
C HIS A 252 14.60 -4.93 -7.47
N LEU A 253 15.45 -3.90 -7.49
CA LEU A 253 16.74 -3.91 -6.78
C LEU A 253 16.56 -4.00 -5.27
N SER A 254 15.64 -3.25 -4.68
CA SER A 254 15.35 -3.31 -3.25
C SER A 254 14.83 -4.69 -2.82
N ALA A 255 13.90 -5.25 -3.59
CA ALA A 255 13.39 -6.60 -3.34
C ALA A 255 14.50 -7.66 -3.35
N SER A 256 15.38 -7.59 -4.36
CA SER A 256 16.51 -8.51 -4.51
C SER A 256 17.53 -8.38 -3.37
N ALA A 257 17.87 -7.14 -3.00
CA ALA A 257 18.81 -6.85 -1.91
C ALA A 257 18.26 -7.33 -0.55
N ALA A 258 16.97 -7.08 -0.29
CA ALA A 258 16.32 -7.50 0.95
C ALA A 258 16.18 -9.02 1.06
N SER A 259 15.88 -9.69 -0.04
CA SER A 259 15.82 -11.15 -0.10
C SER A 259 17.18 -11.78 0.31
N LEU A 260 18.25 -11.29 -0.30
CA LEU A 260 19.59 -11.79 -0.03
C LEU A 260 20.10 -11.42 1.38
N SER A 261 19.83 -10.20 1.85
CA SER A 261 20.25 -9.77 3.18
C SER A 261 19.50 -10.50 4.30
N TRP A 262 18.19 -10.76 4.13
CA TRP A 262 17.41 -11.59 5.03
C TRP A 262 17.99 -13.00 5.12
N ALA A 263 18.18 -13.66 3.98
CA ALA A 263 18.72 -15.01 3.92
C ALA A 263 20.15 -15.09 4.50
N GLY A 264 20.99 -14.10 4.19
CA GLY A 264 22.35 -14.00 4.74
C GLY A 264 22.36 -13.80 6.25
N TYR A 265 21.45 -12.97 6.78
CA TYR A 265 21.33 -12.74 8.21
C TYR A 265 20.78 -13.98 8.94
N GLU A 266 19.80 -14.72 8.35
CA GLU A 266 19.37 -16.03 8.87
C GLU A 266 20.55 -17.03 8.94
N TYR A 267 21.34 -17.12 7.87
CA TYR A 267 22.50 -17.98 7.84
C TYR A 267 23.51 -17.63 8.96
N PHE A 268 23.79 -16.34 9.12
CA PHE A 268 24.70 -15.87 10.17
C PHE A 268 24.18 -16.16 11.57
N LYS A 269 22.87 -15.97 11.82
CA LYS A 269 22.25 -16.09 13.14
C LYS A 269 21.91 -17.53 13.52
N TYR A 270 21.51 -18.36 12.53
CA TYR A 270 20.97 -19.70 12.77
C TYR A 270 21.74 -20.83 12.06
N GLY A 271 22.82 -20.50 11.33
CA GLY A 271 23.62 -21.47 10.57
C GLY A 271 22.97 -21.98 9.27
N LYS A 272 21.78 -21.55 8.94
CA LYS A 272 21.05 -21.92 7.72
C LYS A 272 20.03 -20.86 7.33
N SER A 273 19.82 -20.70 6.02
CA SER A 273 18.77 -19.85 5.48
C SER A 273 17.51 -20.70 5.20
N SER A 274 16.35 -20.06 5.27
CA SER A 274 15.07 -20.69 4.90
C SER A 274 14.53 -20.09 3.60
N MET A 275 13.79 -20.91 2.83
CA MET A 275 13.12 -20.41 1.63
C MET A 275 12.02 -19.42 2.00
N VAL A 276 11.28 -19.67 3.08
CA VAL A 276 10.24 -18.76 3.58
C VAL A 276 10.86 -17.42 4.00
N GLY A 277 12.01 -17.44 4.72
CA GLY A 277 12.76 -16.24 5.07
C GLY A 277 13.21 -15.45 3.84
N LEU A 278 13.79 -16.14 2.85
CA LEU A 278 14.21 -15.53 1.59
C LEU A 278 13.09 -14.72 0.94
N VAL A 279 11.90 -15.32 0.76
CA VAL A 279 10.79 -14.65 0.11
C VAL A 279 10.07 -13.63 1.01
N THR A 280 10.10 -13.80 2.33
CA THR A 280 9.61 -12.78 3.27
C THR A 280 10.51 -11.54 3.21
N GLY A 281 11.83 -11.74 3.10
CA GLY A 281 12.78 -10.66 2.83
C GLY A 281 12.48 -9.91 1.53
N THR A 282 12.08 -10.63 0.47
CA THR A 282 11.62 -10.01 -0.78
C THR A 282 10.46 -9.04 -0.50
N ILE A 283 9.43 -9.48 0.23
CA ILE A 283 8.27 -8.64 0.57
C ILE A 283 8.67 -7.45 1.46
N ALA A 284 9.60 -7.65 2.39
CA ALA A 284 10.11 -6.55 3.23
C ALA A 284 10.81 -5.47 2.38
N GLY A 285 11.63 -5.87 1.41
CA GLY A 285 12.25 -4.93 0.47
C GLY A 285 11.27 -4.20 -0.42
N LEU A 286 10.22 -4.90 -0.89
CA LEU A 286 9.14 -4.32 -1.69
C LEU A 286 8.34 -3.29 -0.88
N ALA A 287 7.95 -3.62 0.35
CA ALA A 287 7.21 -2.72 1.22
C ALA A 287 8.04 -1.48 1.60
N SER A 288 9.33 -1.67 1.91
CA SER A 288 10.19 -0.56 2.32
C SER A 288 10.60 0.37 1.18
N ILE A 289 10.68 -0.12 -0.06
CA ILE A 289 10.98 0.77 -1.20
C ILE A 289 9.72 1.54 -1.68
N THR A 290 8.54 1.05 -1.38
CA THR A 290 7.27 1.57 -1.91
C THR A 290 7.12 3.09 -1.78
N PRO A 291 7.29 3.74 -0.63
CA PRO A 291 7.15 5.20 -0.52
C PRO A 291 8.25 5.95 -1.26
N ALA A 292 9.45 5.38 -1.33
CA ALA A 292 10.67 6.02 -1.84
C ALA A 292 10.92 5.78 -3.33
N SER A 293 10.22 4.83 -3.95
CA SER A 293 10.56 4.31 -5.28
C SER A 293 10.50 5.34 -6.41
N GLY A 294 9.84 6.47 -6.20
CA GLY A 294 9.80 7.59 -7.16
C GLY A 294 10.94 8.59 -7.02
N SER A 295 11.73 8.50 -5.94
CA SER A 295 12.70 9.55 -5.58
C SER A 295 14.13 9.05 -5.51
N VAL A 296 14.35 7.76 -5.23
CA VAL A 296 15.67 7.22 -4.92
C VAL A 296 16.41 6.68 -6.15
N THR A 297 17.72 6.69 -6.05
CA THR A 297 18.63 6.11 -7.04
C THR A 297 18.74 4.59 -6.87
N PRO A 298 19.29 3.85 -7.87
CA PRO A 298 19.50 2.40 -7.76
C PRO A 298 20.37 1.98 -6.57
N ILE A 299 21.40 2.74 -6.22
CA ILE A 299 22.24 2.42 -5.07
C ILE A 299 21.50 2.62 -3.75
N GLU A 300 20.73 3.69 -3.61
CA GLU A 300 19.91 3.94 -2.43
C GLU A 300 18.83 2.85 -2.27
N ALA A 301 18.24 2.38 -3.36
CA ALA A 301 17.29 1.26 -3.32
C ALA A 301 17.94 -0.05 -2.83
N ILE A 302 19.18 -0.35 -3.24
CA ILE A 302 19.94 -1.49 -2.72
C ILE A 302 20.21 -1.33 -1.22
N LEU A 303 20.57 -0.13 -0.76
CA LEU A 303 20.80 0.16 0.66
C LEU A 303 19.50 0.02 1.47
N ILE A 304 18.38 0.60 1.00
CA ILE A 304 17.06 0.44 1.64
C ILE A 304 16.70 -1.04 1.75
N GLY A 305 16.79 -1.79 0.65
CA GLY A 305 16.46 -3.21 0.64
C GLY A 305 17.34 -4.02 1.57
N THR A 306 18.66 -3.79 1.55
CA THR A 306 19.61 -4.49 2.43
C THR A 306 19.30 -4.25 3.91
N PHE A 307 19.03 -3.00 4.28
CA PHE A 307 18.66 -2.66 5.65
C PHE A 307 17.28 -3.21 6.03
N ALA A 308 16.31 -3.12 5.14
CA ALA A 308 14.97 -3.63 5.36
C ALA A 308 14.95 -5.14 5.61
N GLY A 309 15.71 -5.92 4.84
CA GLY A 309 15.80 -7.38 5.03
C GLY A 309 16.27 -7.77 6.43
N ILE A 310 17.26 -7.08 6.98
CA ILE A 310 17.78 -7.33 8.34
C ILE A 310 16.83 -6.77 9.40
N ALA A 311 16.41 -5.51 9.26
CA ALA A 311 15.64 -4.80 10.27
C ALA A 311 14.22 -5.36 10.44
N CYS A 312 13.53 -5.71 9.34
CA CYS A 312 12.21 -6.35 9.42
C CYS A 312 12.29 -7.75 10.02
N GLN A 313 13.35 -8.52 9.73
CA GLN A 313 13.58 -9.83 10.36
C GLN A 313 13.75 -9.70 11.88
N GLU A 314 14.54 -8.76 12.35
CA GLU A 314 14.66 -8.50 13.79
C GLU A 314 13.35 -8.00 14.38
N MET A 315 12.60 -7.16 13.67
CA MET A 315 11.31 -6.68 14.14
C MET A 315 10.29 -7.83 14.30
N CYS A 316 10.29 -8.84 13.41
CA CYS A 316 9.48 -10.06 13.62
C CYS A 316 9.82 -10.73 14.97
N SER A 317 11.10 -10.83 15.30
CA SER A 317 11.56 -11.38 16.57
C SER A 317 11.16 -10.49 17.76
N VAL A 318 11.31 -9.18 17.64
CA VAL A 318 10.92 -8.21 18.69
C VAL A 318 9.42 -8.29 19.00
N VAL A 319 8.57 -8.28 17.99
CA VAL A 319 7.11 -8.35 18.14
C VAL A 319 6.71 -9.64 18.84
N LYS A 320 7.19 -10.79 18.34
CA LYS A 320 6.79 -12.10 18.85
C LYS A 320 7.43 -12.46 20.20
N ASN A 321 8.72 -12.22 20.36
CA ASN A 321 9.47 -12.73 21.49
C ASN A 321 9.62 -11.73 22.64
N ARG A 322 9.73 -10.42 22.34
CA ARG A 322 9.88 -9.39 23.37
C ARG A 322 8.56 -8.82 23.83
N PHE A 323 7.64 -8.56 22.89
CA PHE A 323 6.32 -8.02 23.22
C PHE A 323 5.24 -9.09 23.39
N ASN A 324 5.52 -10.35 23.07
CA ASN A 324 4.56 -11.47 23.13
C ASN A 324 3.29 -11.22 22.30
N ILE A 325 3.41 -10.50 21.18
CA ILE A 325 2.29 -10.23 20.28
C ILE A 325 2.34 -11.26 19.15
N ASP A 326 1.28 -12.07 19.02
CA ASP A 326 1.14 -13.05 17.95
C ASP A 326 0.52 -12.39 16.70
N ASP A 327 1.31 -11.55 16.04
CA ASP A 327 1.06 -11.15 14.65
C ASP A 327 1.36 -12.34 13.75
N SER A 328 0.31 -13.04 13.32
CA SER A 328 0.44 -14.42 12.83
C SER A 328 1.37 -14.57 11.64
N LEU A 329 1.33 -13.65 10.70
CA LEU A 329 2.13 -13.66 9.45
C LEU A 329 3.06 -12.45 9.34
N ASP A 330 3.46 -11.86 10.46
CA ASP A 330 4.44 -10.78 10.54
C ASP A 330 4.05 -9.50 9.78
N VAL A 331 2.75 -9.20 9.71
CA VAL A 331 2.21 -8.07 8.93
C VAL A 331 2.77 -6.73 9.43
N PHE A 332 2.81 -6.51 10.76
CA PHE A 332 3.37 -5.29 11.30
C PHE A 332 4.88 -5.17 11.01
N ALA A 333 5.63 -6.23 11.24
CA ALA A 333 7.09 -6.19 11.08
C ALA A 333 7.50 -5.95 9.63
N VAL A 334 6.79 -6.55 8.67
CA VAL A 334 7.13 -6.47 7.24
C VAL A 334 6.53 -5.23 6.60
N HIS A 335 5.23 -4.96 6.85
CA HIS A 335 4.53 -3.84 6.20
C HIS A 335 4.56 -2.57 7.07
N GLY A 336 4.12 -2.61 8.33
CA GLY A 336 4.06 -1.44 9.20
C GLY A 336 5.43 -0.83 9.42
N PHE A 337 6.35 -1.61 9.98
CA PHE A 337 7.71 -1.16 10.22
C PHE A 337 8.48 -0.93 8.91
N GLY A 338 8.31 -1.81 7.91
CA GLY A 338 8.93 -1.64 6.60
C GLY A 338 8.47 -0.37 5.88
N GLY A 339 7.16 -0.04 5.92
CA GLY A 339 6.61 1.19 5.36
C GLY A 339 7.15 2.45 6.04
N ILE A 340 7.19 2.46 7.39
CA ILE A 340 7.79 3.55 8.18
C ILE A 340 9.27 3.73 7.82
N LEU A 341 10.03 2.64 7.77
CA LEU A 341 11.44 2.66 7.40
C LEU A 341 11.63 3.27 6.01
N GLY A 342 10.84 2.84 5.04
CA GLY A 342 10.88 3.36 3.68
C GLY A 342 10.52 4.84 3.60
N THR A 343 9.48 5.28 4.29
CA THR A 343 9.06 6.68 4.33
C THR A 343 10.16 7.58 4.94
N LEU A 344 10.77 7.15 6.03
CA LEU A 344 11.86 7.90 6.65
C LEU A 344 13.15 7.87 5.81
N SER A 345 13.37 6.82 5.02
CA SER A 345 14.55 6.73 4.15
C SER A 345 14.58 7.84 3.09
N ILE A 346 13.44 8.38 2.68
CA ILE A 346 13.36 9.52 1.75
C ILE A 346 14.06 10.75 2.34
N ALA A 347 13.84 11.00 3.64
CA ALA A 347 14.52 12.09 4.35
C ALA A 347 16.00 11.76 4.63
N VAL A 348 16.35 10.50 4.92
CA VAL A 348 17.75 10.06 5.11
C VAL A 348 18.58 10.36 3.87
N PHE A 349 18.06 10.13 2.67
CA PHE A 349 18.75 10.40 1.41
C PHE A 349 18.55 11.83 0.89
N GLY A 350 17.84 12.69 1.62
CA GLY A 350 17.70 14.11 1.29
C GLY A 350 16.69 14.41 0.18
N HIS A 351 15.78 13.48 -0.13
CA HIS A 351 14.74 13.65 -1.16
C HIS A 351 13.45 14.29 -0.62
N ALA A 352 13.31 14.41 0.71
CA ALA A 352 12.25 15.16 1.39
C ALA A 352 12.75 15.68 2.74
N GLY A 353 12.01 16.63 3.33
CA GLY A 353 12.31 17.14 4.66
C GLY A 353 12.00 16.13 5.77
N TRP A 354 12.79 16.14 6.83
CA TRP A 354 12.54 15.31 8.01
C TRP A 354 11.22 15.62 8.70
N TYR A 355 10.86 16.90 8.77
CA TYR A 355 9.62 17.31 9.42
C TYR A 355 8.40 16.72 8.71
N GLU A 356 8.33 16.83 7.39
CA GLU A 356 7.23 16.36 6.57
C GLU A 356 7.06 14.83 6.68
N GLN A 357 8.17 14.09 6.65
CA GLN A 357 8.12 12.63 6.71
C GLN A 357 7.79 12.12 8.12
N VAL A 358 8.41 12.66 9.17
CA VAL A 358 8.12 12.28 10.56
C VAL A 358 6.70 12.67 10.95
N PHE A 359 6.23 13.87 10.56
CA PHE A 359 4.87 14.30 10.83
C PHE A 359 3.85 13.42 10.11
N GLY A 360 4.13 13.01 8.85
CA GLY A 360 3.32 12.07 8.10
C GLY A 360 3.18 10.73 8.81
N VAL A 361 4.31 10.11 9.18
CA VAL A 361 4.35 8.83 9.94
C VAL A 361 3.56 8.95 11.25
N LEU A 362 3.81 9.97 12.05
CA LEU A 362 3.12 10.11 13.33
C LEU A 362 1.61 10.35 13.16
N SER A 363 1.21 11.19 12.23
CA SER A 363 -0.21 11.51 11.98
C SER A 363 -0.98 10.28 11.50
N VAL A 364 -0.46 9.57 10.51
CA VAL A 364 -1.07 8.35 9.98
C VAL A 364 -1.05 7.25 11.03
N GLY A 365 0.07 7.08 11.74
CA GLY A 365 0.22 6.05 12.76
C GLY A 365 -0.76 6.22 13.92
N ILE A 366 -0.83 7.42 14.52
CA ILE A 366 -1.75 7.70 15.64
C ILE A 366 -3.20 7.50 15.19
N TYR A 367 -3.58 8.07 14.06
CA TYR A 367 -4.94 7.93 13.54
C TYR A 367 -5.31 6.47 13.31
N THR A 368 -4.44 5.70 12.67
CA THR A 368 -4.67 4.27 12.41
C THR A 368 -4.86 3.48 13.69
N LEU A 369 -4.01 3.70 14.69
CA LEU A 369 -4.12 3.04 15.99
C LEU A 369 -5.45 3.34 16.67
N VAL A 370 -5.85 4.62 16.70
CA VAL A 370 -7.10 5.06 17.36
C VAL A 370 -8.32 4.49 16.62
N ILE A 371 -8.42 4.73 15.32
CA ILE A 371 -9.60 4.31 14.54
C ILE A 371 -9.72 2.78 14.50
N THR A 372 -8.61 2.05 14.32
CA THR A 372 -8.63 0.59 14.34
C THR A 372 -9.10 0.06 15.69
N THR A 373 -8.63 0.65 16.80
CA THR A 373 -9.05 0.26 18.14
C THR A 373 -10.56 0.46 18.33
N ILE A 374 -11.09 1.62 17.92
CA ILE A 374 -12.53 1.93 17.99
C ILE A 374 -13.34 0.90 17.18
N ILE A 375 -12.92 0.63 15.93
CA ILE A 375 -13.63 -0.33 15.06
C ILE A 375 -13.60 -1.74 15.66
N VAL A 376 -12.47 -2.19 16.19
CA VAL A 376 -12.36 -3.53 16.81
C VAL A 376 -13.30 -3.64 18.02
N ILE A 377 -13.38 -2.61 18.87
CA ILE A 377 -14.29 -2.58 20.02
C ILE A 377 -15.75 -2.68 19.56
N ILE A 378 -16.14 -1.87 18.57
CA ILE A 378 -17.50 -1.89 18.01
C ILE A 378 -17.85 -3.25 17.42
N VAL A 379 -16.99 -3.78 16.54
CA VAL A 379 -17.27 -5.05 15.83
C VAL A 379 -17.24 -6.26 16.79
N LYS A 380 -16.47 -6.20 17.88
CA LYS A 380 -16.46 -7.23 18.92
C LYS A 380 -17.75 -7.25 19.73
N ALA A 381 -18.47 -6.14 19.82
CA ALA A 381 -19.72 -6.03 20.55
C ALA A 381 -20.96 -6.50 19.76
N ILE A 382 -20.81 -6.69 18.44
CA ILE A 382 -21.80 -7.23 17.51
C ILE A 382 -21.58 -8.72 17.29
#